data_8b4948915a8bbd812577a076bd897f55
#
_entry.id   8b4948915a8bbd812577a076bd897f55
#
_cell.length_a   1.000
_cell.length_b   1.000
_cell.length_c   1.000
_cell.angle_alpha   90.00
_cell.angle_beta   90.00
_cell.angle_gamma   90.00
#
_symmetry.space_group_name_H-M   'P 1'
#
loop_
_entity.id
_entity.type
_entity.pdbx_description
1 polymer ?
#
loop_
_entity_poly.entity_id
_entity_poly.type
_entity_poly.pdbx_seq_one_letter_code
_entity_poly.pdbx_strand_id
1 'polypeptide(L)'
;MFKIKYKYIGFIIGFIVGNFIGGIIGYVIGSVLDGIKFSKVTSGSQQPGYGNGRGNEYDTFLYYLMYLSADIIFADGKIYQTETVFLCKYLSEALGTEAAQKGMTFFEQLKMERRQRGVAAWNASVQKVCRDLNKLMPEAHRLQIIAFLAEISKCDGTPDATEIKALRNIAYHMGLGADVVNQMFALGGQTLEDAYTVLGVSPDASDDDVRKAYKKMVLQHHPDRVSHLGEEVKNAATKKMQEINKAKDAIFTARGMK
;
A
#
# COMPACT_ATOMS: atom_id res chain seq x y z
N MET A 1 -11.42 35.87 -1.74
CA MET A 1 -11.09 34.77 -0.85
C MET A 1 -10.91 33.53 -1.72
N PHE A 2 -9.66 33.15 -2.04
CA PHE A 2 -9.38 31.99 -2.90
C PHE A 2 -9.76 30.73 -2.13
N LYS A 3 -10.79 30.01 -2.58
CA LYS A 3 -11.08 28.64 -2.10
C LYS A 3 -10.01 27.71 -2.68
N ILE A 4 -9.00 27.40 -1.91
CA ILE A 4 -8.04 26.35 -2.26
C ILE A 4 -8.81 25.05 -2.28
N LYS A 5 -8.78 24.34 -3.42
CA LYS A 5 -9.47 23.04 -3.55
C LYS A 5 -8.73 21.98 -2.74
N TYR A 6 -9.45 21.12 -2.05
CA TYR A 6 -8.89 20.08 -1.18
C TYR A 6 -7.87 19.17 -1.87
N LYS A 7 -7.98 18.95 -3.19
CA LYS A 7 -7.04 18.18 -3.99
C LYS A 7 -5.60 18.72 -3.95
N TYR A 8 -5.41 20.05 -3.91
CA TYR A 8 -4.08 20.67 -3.83
C TYR A 8 -3.52 20.61 -2.41
N ILE A 9 -4.40 20.72 -1.39
CA ILE A 9 -4.03 20.56 0.02
C ILE A 9 -3.59 19.12 0.25
N GLY A 10 -4.36 18.15 -0.22
CA GLY A 10 -4.05 16.72 -0.13
C GLY A 10 -2.74 16.36 -0.84
N PHE A 11 -2.47 16.93 -2.04
CA PHE A 11 -1.21 16.73 -2.75
C PHE A 11 -0.01 17.25 -1.96
N ILE A 12 -0.10 18.46 -1.41
CA ILE A 12 1.00 19.08 -0.66
C ILE A 12 1.29 18.30 0.62
N ILE A 13 0.25 17.95 1.40
CA ILE A 13 0.39 17.20 2.64
C ILE A 13 0.97 15.81 2.34
N GLY A 14 0.41 15.11 1.36
CA GLY A 14 0.88 13.78 0.99
C GLY A 14 2.31 13.79 0.45
N PHE A 15 2.72 14.83 -0.30
CA PHE A 15 4.09 14.98 -0.79
C PHE A 15 5.11 15.23 0.33
N ILE A 16 4.73 16.05 1.33
CA ILE A 16 5.61 16.34 2.48
C ILE A 16 5.82 15.10 3.35
N VAL A 17 4.78 14.28 3.53
CA VAL A 17 4.76 13.16 4.47
C VAL A 17 5.19 11.83 3.84
N GLY A 18 4.77 11.57 2.60
CA GLY A 18 4.92 10.27 1.94
C GLY A 18 5.75 10.30 0.64
N ASN A 19 6.58 11.32 0.41
CA ASN A 19 7.28 11.51 -0.86
C ASN A 19 6.30 11.68 -2.04
N PHE A 20 6.76 11.39 -3.27
CA PHE A 20 5.98 11.55 -4.50
C PHE A 20 4.67 10.73 -4.49
N ILE A 21 4.71 9.51 -3.96
CA ILE A 21 3.54 8.60 -3.86
C ILE A 21 2.50 9.16 -2.88
N GLY A 22 2.93 9.65 -1.72
CA GLY A 22 2.04 10.29 -0.75
C GLY A 22 1.35 11.55 -1.31
N GLY A 23 2.07 12.34 -2.11
CA GLY A 23 1.49 13.50 -2.81
C GLY A 23 0.38 13.11 -3.78
N ILE A 24 0.60 12.05 -4.54
CA ILE A 24 -0.38 11.52 -5.50
C ILE A 24 -1.63 11.02 -4.76
N ILE A 25 -1.48 10.25 -3.70
CA ILE A 25 -2.62 9.72 -2.94
C ILE A 25 -3.39 10.85 -2.22
N GLY A 26 -2.68 11.81 -1.64
CA GLY A 26 -3.30 13.00 -1.05
C GLY A 26 -4.09 13.84 -2.06
N TYR A 27 -3.60 13.94 -3.31
CA TYR A 27 -4.33 14.60 -4.40
C TYR A 27 -5.64 13.90 -4.74
N VAL A 28 -5.65 12.55 -4.75
CA VAL A 28 -6.87 11.77 -5.05
C VAL A 28 -7.90 11.92 -3.97
N ILE A 29 -7.50 11.73 -2.74
CA ILE A 29 -8.39 11.91 -1.59
C ILE A 29 -8.97 13.33 -1.61
N GLY A 30 -8.14 14.33 -1.86
CA GLY A 30 -8.58 15.72 -2.00
C GLY A 30 -9.49 15.94 -3.21
N SER A 31 -9.31 15.23 -4.32
CA SER A 31 -10.17 15.36 -5.51
C SER A 31 -11.52 14.64 -5.33
N VAL A 32 -11.57 13.59 -4.54
CA VAL A 32 -12.83 12.95 -4.09
C VAL A 32 -13.63 13.96 -3.25
N LEU A 33 -12.97 14.69 -2.35
CA LEU A 33 -13.60 15.73 -1.56
C LEU A 33 -14.08 16.93 -2.40
N ASP A 34 -13.44 17.19 -3.55
CA ASP A 34 -13.75 18.31 -4.43
C ASP A 34 -14.89 18.04 -5.44
N GLY A 35 -15.25 16.79 -5.71
CA GLY A 35 -16.27 16.63 -6.74
C GLY A 35 -16.69 15.26 -7.25
N ILE A 36 -16.29 14.15 -6.67
CA ILE A 36 -16.87 12.85 -7.03
C ILE A 36 -18.18 12.71 -6.28
N LYS A 37 -19.31 12.79 -7.00
CA LYS A 37 -20.63 12.53 -6.43
C LYS A 37 -20.83 11.02 -6.32
N PHE A 38 -20.70 10.47 -5.12
CA PHE A 38 -21.17 9.14 -4.82
C PHE A 38 -22.71 9.15 -4.79
N SER A 39 -23.34 8.93 -5.93
CA SER A 39 -24.79 8.71 -5.98
C SER A 39 -25.16 7.51 -5.13
N LYS A 40 -26.25 7.63 -4.34
CA LYS A 40 -26.81 6.53 -3.56
C LYS A 40 -26.94 5.28 -4.42
N VAL A 41 -26.11 4.28 -4.21
CA VAL A 41 -26.36 2.93 -4.68
C VAL A 41 -27.32 2.30 -3.68
N THR A 42 -28.62 2.54 -3.89
CA THR A 42 -29.69 1.83 -3.21
C THR A 42 -29.77 0.42 -3.76
N SER A 43 -29.17 -0.54 -3.07
CA SER A 43 -29.43 -1.96 -3.27
C SER A 43 -29.55 -2.63 -1.91
N GLY A 44 -30.75 -3.09 -1.62
CA GLY A 44 -31.27 -3.72 -0.43
C GLY A 44 -30.36 -4.69 0.32
N SER A 45 -29.60 -4.17 1.24
CA SER A 45 -29.12 -4.87 2.42
C SER A 45 -28.91 -3.80 3.49
N GLN A 46 -29.44 -4.04 4.69
CA GLN A 46 -29.34 -3.15 5.83
C GLN A 46 -27.87 -2.83 6.14
N GLN A 47 -27.40 -1.72 5.58
CA GLN A 47 -26.18 -1.04 6.06
C GLN A 47 -26.61 -0.07 7.18
N PRO A 48 -25.76 0.12 8.22
CA PRO A 48 -26.05 1.10 9.26
C PRO A 48 -26.29 2.46 8.62
N GLY A 49 -27.49 3.03 8.84
CA GLY A 49 -27.89 4.28 8.24
C GLY A 49 -27.03 5.44 8.70
N TYR A 50 -26.23 5.99 7.82
CA TYR A 50 -25.54 7.26 8.01
C TYR A 50 -26.28 8.36 7.23
N GLY A 51 -26.48 9.48 7.92
CA GLY A 51 -27.39 10.56 7.63
C GLY A 51 -27.20 11.32 6.31
N ASN A 52 -28.18 12.13 6.00
CA ASN A 52 -28.28 13.01 4.84
C ASN A 52 -27.18 14.08 4.82
N GLY A 53 -26.40 14.14 3.73
CA GLY A 53 -25.53 15.26 3.45
C GLY A 53 -24.18 14.87 2.81
N ARG A 54 -23.31 15.84 2.57
CA ARG A 54 -21.95 15.69 2.06
C ARG A 54 -21.08 14.73 2.91
N GLY A 55 -21.42 14.51 4.19
CA GLY A 55 -20.78 13.53 5.06
C GLY A 55 -20.95 12.08 4.61
N ASN A 56 -22.01 11.75 3.89
CA ASN A 56 -22.31 10.39 3.46
C ASN A 56 -21.39 9.89 2.33
N GLU A 57 -20.94 10.77 1.43
CA GLU A 57 -20.08 10.40 0.30
C GLU A 57 -18.66 10.13 0.76
N TYR A 58 -18.15 10.98 1.65
CA TYR A 58 -16.85 10.83 2.28
C TYR A 58 -16.78 9.55 3.14
N ASP A 59 -17.80 9.32 3.96
CA ASP A 59 -17.89 8.15 4.81
C ASP A 59 -17.97 6.86 4.01
N THR A 60 -18.69 6.88 2.89
CA THR A 60 -18.77 5.74 1.97
C THR A 60 -17.41 5.45 1.33
N PHE A 61 -16.69 6.49 0.90
CA PHE A 61 -15.34 6.33 0.36
C PHE A 61 -14.37 5.78 1.41
N LEU A 62 -14.37 6.37 2.61
CA LEU A 62 -13.53 5.92 3.72
C LEU A 62 -13.83 4.44 4.07
N TYR A 63 -15.11 4.08 4.12
CA TYR A 63 -15.53 2.69 4.36
C TYR A 63 -15.03 1.75 3.26
N TYR A 64 -15.13 2.14 1.98
CA TYR A 64 -14.63 1.33 0.86
C TYR A 64 -13.11 1.20 0.91
N LEU A 65 -12.40 2.28 1.21
CA LEU A 65 -10.95 2.25 1.37
C LEU A 65 -10.54 1.31 2.50
N MET A 66 -11.23 1.38 3.65
CA MET A 66 -11.00 0.47 4.78
C MET A 66 -11.33 -0.98 4.44
N TYR A 67 -12.38 -1.22 3.61
CA TYR A 67 -12.74 -2.57 3.17
C TYR A 67 -11.62 -3.23 2.35
N LEU A 68 -11.05 -2.49 1.41
CA LEU A 68 -9.94 -2.97 0.58
C LEU A 68 -8.64 -3.11 1.37
N SER A 69 -8.36 -2.17 2.28
CA SER A 69 -7.20 -2.27 3.18
C SER A 69 -7.31 -3.51 4.08
N ALA A 70 -8.51 -3.77 4.60
CA ALA A 70 -8.77 -4.96 5.40
C ALA A 70 -8.62 -6.26 4.60
N ASP A 71 -8.97 -6.26 3.31
CA ASP A 71 -8.79 -7.44 2.45
C ASP A 71 -7.31 -7.80 2.27
N ILE A 72 -6.43 -6.80 2.12
CA ILE A 72 -4.98 -7.00 2.06
C ILE A 72 -4.46 -7.51 3.41
N ILE A 73 -4.72 -6.79 4.50
CA ILE A 73 -4.26 -7.14 5.86
C ILE A 73 -4.74 -8.52 6.31
N PHE A 74 -5.89 -8.97 5.83
CA PHE A 74 -6.44 -10.28 6.20
C PHE A 74 -6.05 -11.41 5.23
N ALA A 75 -5.26 -11.14 4.19
CA ALA A 75 -5.03 -12.08 3.10
C ALA A 75 -4.31 -13.36 3.54
N ASP A 76 -3.30 -13.24 4.39
CA ASP A 76 -2.52 -14.38 4.93
C ASP A 76 -3.17 -15.01 6.19
N GLY A 77 -4.27 -14.42 6.70
CA GLY A 77 -4.98 -14.86 7.90
C GLY A 77 -4.38 -14.37 9.22
N LYS A 78 -3.32 -13.58 9.18
CA LYS A 78 -2.70 -12.93 10.33
C LYS A 78 -2.87 -11.42 10.21
N ILE A 79 -2.91 -10.74 11.34
CA ILE A 79 -3.00 -9.28 11.39
C ILE A 79 -1.77 -8.80 12.14
N TYR A 80 -0.86 -8.14 11.41
CA TYR A 80 0.34 -7.60 12.03
C TYR A 80 0.08 -6.19 12.56
N GLN A 81 0.67 -5.88 13.70
CA GLN A 81 0.53 -4.56 14.29
C GLN A 81 1.15 -3.47 13.40
N THR A 82 2.21 -3.80 12.67
CA THR A 82 2.88 -2.92 11.70
C THR A 82 1.93 -2.38 10.65
N GLU A 83 1.07 -3.24 10.07
CA GLU A 83 0.09 -2.86 9.04
C GLU A 83 -1.00 -1.94 9.59
N THR A 84 -1.54 -2.27 10.76
CA THR A 84 -2.58 -1.46 11.40
C THR A 84 -2.05 -0.11 11.87
N VAL A 85 -0.82 -0.05 12.37
CA VAL A 85 -0.13 1.20 12.74
C VAL A 85 0.16 2.04 11.49
N PHE A 86 0.66 1.42 10.42
CA PHE A 86 0.88 2.09 9.14
C PHE A 86 -0.42 2.69 8.60
N LEU A 87 -1.50 1.90 8.56
CA LEU A 87 -2.81 2.34 8.09
C LEU A 87 -3.35 3.53 8.91
N CYS A 88 -3.30 3.43 10.24
CA CYS A 88 -3.75 4.49 11.14
C CYS A 88 -2.93 5.77 10.96
N LYS A 89 -1.60 5.66 10.91
CA LYS A 89 -0.70 6.78 10.69
C LYS A 89 -0.99 7.45 9.34
N TYR A 90 -1.08 6.65 8.28
CA TYR A 90 -1.35 7.14 6.95
C TYR A 90 -2.69 7.90 6.86
N LEU A 91 -3.77 7.33 7.42
CA LEU A 91 -5.08 7.99 7.46
C LEU A 91 -5.01 9.30 8.26
N SER A 92 -4.29 9.32 9.39
CA SER A 92 -4.14 10.53 10.22
C SER A 92 -3.42 11.65 9.48
N GLU A 93 -2.38 11.31 8.73
CA GLU A 93 -1.58 12.26 7.96
C GLU A 93 -2.32 12.77 6.71
N ALA A 94 -3.03 11.88 6.01
CA ALA A 94 -3.73 12.21 4.77
C ALA A 94 -5.11 12.85 4.97
N LEU A 95 -5.85 12.44 6.00
CA LEU A 95 -7.27 12.78 6.20
C LEU A 95 -7.54 13.44 7.56
N GLY A 96 -6.54 13.50 8.44
CA GLY A 96 -6.68 13.99 9.79
C GLY A 96 -7.06 12.92 10.81
N THR A 97 -6.86 13.26 12.09
CA THR A 97 -7.02 12.31 13.22
C THR A 97 -8.45 11.80 13.37
N GLU A 98 -9.47 12.62 13.11
CA GLU A 98 -10.88 12.22 13.17
C GLU A 98 -11.20 11.14 12.14
N ALA A 99 -10.73 11.32 10.90
CA ALA A 99 -10.87 10.32 9.83
C ALA A 99 -10.15 9.02 10.14
N ALA A 100 -8.96 9.10 10.73
CA ALA A 100 -8.20 7.93 11.15
C ALA A 100 -8.95 7.15 12.24
N GLN A 101 -9.47 7.81 13.26
CA GLN A 101 -10.26 7.16 14.31
C GLN A 101 -11.50 6.47 13.74
N LYS A 102 -12.23 7.16 12.84
CA LYS A 102 -13.39 6.60 12.16
C LYS A 102 -13.03 5.41 11.28
N GLY A 103 -11.95 5.52 10.52
CA GLY A 103 -11.43 4.44 9.69
C GLY A 103 -11.06 3.20 10.52
N MET A 104 -10.36 3.38 11.63
CA MET A 104 -10.02 2.27 12.53
C MET A 104 -11.26 1.64 13.19
N THR A 105 -12.30 2.43 13.46
CA THR A 105 -13.60 1.88 13.89
C THR A 105 -14.21 1.00 12.81
N PHE A 106 -14.19 1.42 11.55
CA PHE A 106 -14.62 0.57 10.44
C PHE A 106 -13.78 -0.70 10.32
N PHE A 107 -12.45 -0.59 10.50
CA PHE A 107 -11.56 -1.75 10.44
C PHE A 107 -11.94 -2.84 11.45
N GLU A 108 -12.20 -2.47 12.71
CA GLU A 108 -12.63 -3.42 13.73
C GLU A 108 -14.01 -4.04 13.41
N GLN A 109 -14.94 -3.26 12.87
CA GLN A 109 -16.23 -3.79 12.39
C GLN A 109 -16.04 -4.79 11.24
N LEU A 110 -15.18 -4.49 10.28
CA LEU A 110 -14.87 -5.35 9.13
C LEU A 110 -14.21 -6.66 9.56
N LYS A 111 -13.34 -6.61 10.55
CA LYS A 111 -12.71 -7.79 11.14
C LYS A 111 -13.75 -8.73 11.77
N MET A 112 -14.76 -8.19 12.45
CA MET A 112 -15.88 -8.97 12.98
C MET A 112 -16.75 -9.50 11.86
N GLU A 113 -17.07 -8.69 10.86
CA GLU A 113 -17.90 -9.08 9.70
C GLU A 113 -17.27 -10.27 8.95
N ARG A 114 -15.95 -10.22 8.67
CA ARG A 114 -15.25 -11.31 7.98
C ARG A 114 -15.33 -12.62 8.76
N ARG A 115 -15.18 -12.57 10.09
CA ARG A 115 -15.31 -13.75 10.96
C ARG A 115 -16.71 -14.36 10.93
N GLN A 116 -17.74 -13.52 10.92
CA GLN A 116 -19.14 -13.96 10.97
C GLN A 116 -19.64 -14.48 9.63
N ARG A 117 -19.30 -13.79 8.52
CA ARG A 117 -19.86 -14.09 7.19
C ARG A 117 -19.04 -15.11 6.39
N GLY A 118 -17.80 -15.36 6.80
CA GLY A 118 -16.90 -16.27 6.12
C GLY A 118 -16.29 -15.71 4.82
N VAL A 119 -15.30 -16.44 4.30
CA VAL A 119 -14.45 -15.97 3.19
C VAL A 119 -15.23 -15.74 1.88
N ALA A 120 -16.17 -16.61 1.55
CA ALA A 120 -16.93 -16.49 0.29
C ALA A 120 -17.78 -15.22 0.24
N ALA A 121 -18.51 -14.90 1.32
CA ALA A 121 -19.33 -13.70 1.42
C ALA A 121 -18.44 -12.44 1.48
N TRP A 122 -17.30 -12.52 2.16
CA TRP A 122 -16.30 -11.45 2.17
C TRP A 122 -15.80 -11.14 0.77
N ASN A 123 -15.35 -12.13 0.01
CA ASN A 123 -14.85 -11.95 -1.36
C ASN A 123 -15.90 -11.34 -2.29
N ALA A 124 -17.18 -11.75 -2.17
CA ALA A 124 -18.28 -11.16 -2.93
C ALA A 124 -18.47 -9.68 -2.63
N SER A 125 -18.30 -9.28 -1.35
CA SER A 125 -18.37 -7.88 -0.93
C SER A 125 -17.18 -7.07 -1.45
N VAL A 126 -15.93 -7.60 -1.38
CA VAL A 126 -14.74 -6.98 -1.99
C VAL A 126 -14.96 -6.72 -3.47
N GLN A 127 -15.44 -7.72 -4.21
CA GLN A 127 -15.75 -7.56 -5.64
C GLN A 127 -16.82 -6.49 -5.90
N LYS A 128 -17.85 -6.40 -5.03
CA LYS A 128 -18.85 -5.34 -5.14
C LYS A 128 -18.23 -3.96 -4.95
N VAL A 129 -17.43 -3.77 -3.90
CA VAL A 129 -16.72 -2.51 -3.63
C VAL A 129 -15.84 -2.12 -4.82
N CYS A 130 -15.06 -3.07 -5.38
CA CYS A 130 -14.23 -2.81 -6.56
C CYS A 130 -15.06 -2.38 -7.78
N ARG A 131 -16.18 -3.06 -8.06
CA ARG A 131 -17.05 -2.69 -9.17
C ARG A 131 -17.71 -1.32 -8.98
N ASP A 132 -18.08 -0.98 -7.76
CA ASP A 132 -18.66 0.33 -7.44
C ASP A 132 -17.62 1.44 -7.64
N LEU A 133 -16.37 1.24 -7.17
CA LEU A 133 -15.26 2.16 -7.41
C LEU A 133 -14.90 2.29 -8.91
N ASN A 134 -14.97 1.18 -9.67
CA ASN A 134 -14.74 1.22 -11.11
C ASN A 134 -15.77 2.10 -11.85
N LYS A 135 -17.03 2.09 -11.42
CA LYS A 135 -18.09 2.92 -12.00
C LYS A 135 -17.98 4.39 -11.59
N LEU A 136 -17.50 4.65 -10.38
CA LEU A 136 -17.54 5.98 -9.76
C LEU A 136 -16.26 6.77 -9.99
N MET A 137 -15.11 6.10 -10.25
CA MET A 137 -13.81 6.74 -10.26
C MET A 137 -13.08 6.58 -11.59
N PRO A 138 -12.43 7.66 -12.09
CA PRO A 138 -11.49 7.56 -13.20
C PRO A 138 -10.36 6.57 -12.91
N GLU A 139 -9.77 6.02 -13.98
CA GLU A 139 -8.68 5.04 -13.88
C GLU A 139 -7.51 5.53 -13.03
N ALA A 140 -7.08 6.78 -13.23
CA ALA A 140 -5.98 7.37 -12.47
C ALA A 140 -6.20 7.31 -10.94
N HIS A 141 -7.45 7.49 -10.47
CA HIS A 141 -7.77 7.40 -9.04
C HIS A 141 -7.78 5.95 -8.54
N ARG A 142 -8.24 5.02 -9.37
CA ARG A 142 -8.21 3.58 -9.04
C ARG A 142 -6.77 3.05 -8.94
N LEU A 143 -5.89 3.50 -9.85
CA LEU A 143 -4.45 3.20 -9.80
C LEU A 143 -3.81 3.66 -8.47
N GLN A 144 -4.24 4.81 -7.96
CA GLN A 144 -3.72 5.34 -6.70
C GLN A 144 -4.20 4.55 -5.48
N ILE A 145 -5.44 4.05 -5.50
CA ILE A 145 -5.90 3.11 -4.47
C ILE A 145 -5.02 1.85 -4.48
N ILE A 146 -4.74 1.29 -5.65
CA ILE A 146 -3.86 0.11 -5.76
C ILE A 146 -2.44 0.42 -5.24
N ALA A 147 -1.89 1.60 -5.57
CA ALA A 147 -0.59 2.01 -5.05
C ALA A 147 -0.58 2.10 -3.52
N PHE A 148 -1.62 2.68 -2.93
CA PHE A 148 -1.78 2.73 -1.47
C PHE A 148 -1.87 1.33 -0.84
N LEU A 149 -2.67 0.44 -1.42
CA LEU A 149 -2.80 -0.94 -0.93
C LEU A 149 -1.47 -1.70 -1.07
N ALA A 150 -0.69 -1.45 -2.12
CA ALA A 150 0.65 -2.02 -2.27
C ALA A 150 1.64 -1.51 -1.21
N GLU A 151 1.50 -0.27 -0.72
CA GLU A 151 2.32 0.23 0.38
C GLU A 151 1.93 -0.42 1.73
N ILE A 152 0.66 -0.75 1.95
CA ILE A 152 0.24 -1.54 3.13
C ILE A 152 0.95 -2.90 3.11
N SER A 153 0.94 -3.61 1.99
CA SER A 153 1.58 -4.93 1.88
C SER A 153 3.11 -4.90 1.96
N LYS A 154 3.74 -3.72 1.86
CA LYS A 154 5.20 -3.55 2.00
C LYS A 154 5.64 -3.11 3.39
N CYS A 155 4.71 -2.68 4.24
CA CYS A 155 5.06 -1.96 5.47
C CYS A 155 5.80 -2.81 6.51
N ASP A 156 5.68 -4.12 6.45
CA ASP A 156 6.37 -5.09 7.31
C ASP A 156 7.54 -5.82 6.62
N GLY A 157 7.75 -5.56 5.33
CA GLY A 157 8.88 -6.12 4.58
C GLY A 157 8.55 -6.51 3.14
N THR A 158 8.72 -7.77 2.82
CA THR A 158 8.39 -8.31 1.48
C THR A 158 6.94 -8.77 1.48
N PRO A 159 6.11 -8.30 0.53
CA PRO A 159 4.72 -8.73 0.43
C PRO A 159 4.57 -10.24 0.32
N ASP A 160 3.63 -10.82 1.04
CA ASP A 160 3.29 -12.23 0.95
C ASP A 160 2.61 -12.55 -0.39
N ALA A 161 2.73 -13.78 -0.86
CA ALA A 161 2.10 -14.23 -2.11
C ALA A 161 0.57 -14.13 -2.07
N THR A 162 -0.06 -14.25 -0.89
CA THR A 162 -1.50 -14.11 -0.68
C THR A 162 -1.95 -12.66 -0.76
N GLU A 163 -1.18 -11.72 -0.24
CA GLU A 163 -1.41 -10.28 -0.35
C GLU A 163 -1.28 -9.80 -1.81
N ILE A 164 -0.23 -10.25 -2.52
CA ILE A 164 -0.06 -9.97 -3.96
C ILE A 164 -1.25 -10.50 -4.75
N LYS A 165 -1.74 -11.69 -4.42
CA LYS A 165 -2.92 -12.29 -5.05
C LYS A 165 -4.18 -11.47 -4.75
N ALA A 166 -4.38 -11.04 -3.51
CA ALA A 166 -5.51 -10.17 -3.13
C ALA A 166 -5.45 -8.85 -3.89
N LEU A 167 -4.28 -8.21 -3.97
CA LEU A 167 -4.08 -6.97 -4.70
C LEU A 167 -4.37 -7.11 -6.21
N ARG A 168 -3.93 -8.21 -6.85
CA ARG A 168 -4.26 -8.51 -8.24
C ARG A 168 -5.77 -8.71 -8.45
N ASN A 169 -6.43 -9.38 -7.52
CA ASN A 169 -7.88 -9.59 -7.57
C ASN A 169 -8.64 -8.26 -7.46
N ILE A 170 -8.23 -7.38 -6.55
CA ILE A 170 -8.77 -6.02 -6.39
C ILE A 170 -8.57 -5.23 -7.70
N ALA A 171 -7.33 -5.19 -8.24
CA ALA A 171 -7.02 -4.48 -9.48
C ALA A 171 -7.88 -4.97 -10.66
N TYR A 172 -8.01 -6.28 -10.82
CA TYR A 172 -8.85 -6.91 -11.86
C TYR A 172 -10.31 -6.46 -11.75
N HIS A 173 -10.90 -6.55 -10.55
CA HIS A 173 -12.30 -6.14 -10.34
C HIS A 173 -12.51 -4.63 -10.40
N MET A 174 -11.47 -3.84 -10.22
CA MET A 174 -11.46 -2.40 -10.51
C MET A 174 -11.32 -2.09 -12.01
N GLY A 175 -11.20 -3.09 -12.88
CA GLY A 175 -11.03 -2.89 -14.33
C GLY A 175 -9.66 -2.33 -14.71
N LEU A 176 -8.63 -2.67 -13.93
CA LEU A 176 -7.24 -2.30 -14.20
C LEU A 176 -6.50 -3.47 -14.88
N GLY A 177 -5.49 -3.16 -15.69
CA GLY A 177 -4.69 -4.17 -16.40
C GLY A 177 -3.93 -5.10 -15.46
N ALA A 178 -3.64 -6.31 -15.91
CA ALA A 178 -2.95 -7.33 -15.12
C ALA A 178 -1.55 -6.90 -14.64
N ASP A 179 -0.88 -6.04 -15.41
CA ASP A 179 0.49 -5.61 -15.14
C ASP A 179 0.60 -4.49 -14.11
N VAL A 180 -0.51 -3.85 -13.74
CA VAL A 180 -0.53 -2.71 -12.81
C VAL A 180 0.11 -3.09 -11.47
N VAL A 181 -0.24 -4.23 -10.92
CA VAL A 181 0.30 -4.68 -9.64
C VAL A 181 1.80 -4.97 -9.75
N ASN A 182 2.23 -5.60 -10.85
CA ASN A 182 3.66 -5.84 -11.08
C ASN A 182 4.44 -4.53 -11.18
N GLN A 183 3.88 -3.52 -11.86
CA GLN A 183 4.48 -2.18 -11.94
C GLN A 183 4.55 -1.49 -10.57
N MET A 184 3.52 -1.62 -9.71
CA MET A 184 3.54 -1.04 -8.35
C MET A 184 4.64 -1.64 -7.47
N PHE A 185 4.90 -2.93 -7.63
CA PHE A 185 6.02 -3.58 -6.93
C PHE A 185 7.37 -3.28 -7.59
N ALA A 186 7.42 -3.09 -8.91
CA ALA A 186 8.63 -2.66 -9.60
C ALA A 186 9.00 -1.19 -9.30
N LEU A 187 8.02 -0.29 -9.15
CA LEU A 187 8.24 1.11 -8.77
C LEU A 187 8.62 1.30 -7.29
N GLY A 188 8.26 0.36 -6.43
CA GLY A 188 8.62 0.37 -4.99
C GLY A 188 9.75 -0.59 -4.63
N GLY A 189 10.14 -1.47 -5.55
CA GLY A 189 11.29 -2.36 -5.46
C GLY A 189 12.27 -1.98 -6.56
N GLN A 190 13.54 -1.94 -6.23
CA GLN A 190 14.63 -1.85 -7.18
C GLN A 190 14.30 -2.74 -8.37
N THR A 191 14.36 -2.20 -9.58
CA THR A 191 14.33 -3.04 -10.79
C THR A 191 15.42 -4.09 -10.64
N LEU A 192 15.31 -5.21 -11.33
CA LEU A 192 16.39 -6.21 -11.31
C LEU A 192 17.75 -5.57 -11.68
N GLU A 193 17.72 -4.56 -12.51
CA GLU A 193 18.88 -3.75 -12.92
C GLU A 193 19.38 -2.87 -11.75
N ASP A 194 18.48 -2.27 -10.97
CA ASP A 194 18.84 -1.56 -9.74
C ASP A 194 19.41 -2.52 -8.70
N ALA A 195 18.89 -3.73 -8.60
CA ALA A 195 19.42 -4.75 -7.69
C ALA A 195 20.86 -5.14 -8.05
N TYR A 196 21.19 -5.30 -9.32
CA TYR A 196 22.55 -5.50 -9.78
C TYR A 196 23.44 -4.29 -9.47
N THR A 197 22.92 -3.09 -9.66
CA THR A 197 23.63 -1.85 -9.31
C THR A 197 23.91 -1.74 -7.81
N VAL A 198 22.95 -2.11 -6.96
CA VAL A 198 23.11 -2.13 -5.49
C VAL A 198 24.22 -3.10 -5.06
N LEU A 199 24.31 -4.27 -5.69
CA LEU A 199 25.38 -5.23 -5.42
C LEU A 199 26.71 -4.87 -6.13
N GLY A 200 26.68 -3.88 -7.03
CA GLY A 200 27.88 -3.44 -7.79
C GLY A 200 28.37 -4.48 -8.78
N VAL A 201 27.43 -5.23 -9.41
CA VAL A 201 27.73 -6.25 -10.42
C VAL A 201 26.92 -6.03 -11.70
N SER A 202 27.43 -6.51 -12.83
CA SER A 202 26.70 -6.50 -14.09
C SER A 202 25.56 -7.52 -14.09
N PRO A 203 24.45 -7.27 -14.81
CA PRO A 203 23.42 -8.28 -15.05
C PRO A 203 23.95 -9.60 -15.67
N ASP A 204 25.08 -9.53 -16.39
CA ASP A 204 25.73 -10.69 -17.02
C ASP A 204 26.77 -11.38 -16.11
N ALA A 205 26.97 -10.89 -14.87
CA ALA A 205 27.90 -11.49 -13.93
C ALA A 205 27.52 -12.93 -13.60
N SER A 206 28.51 -13.79 -13.33
CA SER A 206 28.25 -15.17 -12.92
C SER A 206 27.54 -15.23 -11.55
N ASP A 207 26.84 -16.33 -11.27
CA ASP A 207 26.19 -16.53 -9.97
C ASP A 207 27.20 -16.49 -8.81
N ASP A 208 28.42 -16.96 -9.04
CA ASP A 208 29.50 -16.89 -8.07
C ASP A 208 29.96 -15.43 -7.81
N ASP A 209 30.00 -14.62 -8.84
CA ASP A 209 30.36 -13.19 -8.68
C ASP A 209 29.25 -12.44 -7.94
N VAL A 210 27.98 -12.75 -8.21
CA VAL A 210 26.84 -12.21 -7.46
C VAL A 210 26.94 -12.60 -5.97
N ARG A 211 27.24 -13.88 -5.65
CA ARG A 211 27.41 -14.33 -4.26
C ARG A 211 28.60 -13.64 -3.58
N LYS A 212 29.72 -13.48 -4.28
CA LYS A 212 30.90 -12.78 -3.76
C LYS A 212 30.61 -11.30 -3.49
N ALA A 213 29.94 -10.63 -4.42
CA ALA A 213 29.55 -9.24 -4.28
C ALA A 213 28.60 -9.04 -3.08
N TYR A 214 27.58 -9.88 -2.95
CA TYR A 214 26.70 -9.86 -1.78
C TYR A 214 27.47 -10.00 -0.47
N LYS A 215 28.33 -11.03 -0.34
CA LYS A 215 29.14 -11.24 0.86
C LYS A 215 30.02 -10.03 1.18
N LYS A 216 30.63 -9.42 0.15
CA LYS A 216 31.46 -8.21 0.30
C LYS A 216 30.62 -7.04 0.84
N MET A 217 29.44 -6.80 0.26
CA MET A 217 28.54 -5.71 0.67
C MET A 217 28.03 -5.90 2.11
N VAL A 218 27.66 -7.14 2.48
CA VAL A 218 27.27 -7.48 3.86
C VAL A 218 28.39 -7.16 4.84
N LEU A 219 29.62 -7.58 4.55
CA LEU A 219 30.77 -7.30 5.40
C LEU A 219 31.08 -5.80 5.52
N GLN A 220 30.88 -5.03 4.47
CA GLN A 220 31.15 -3.58 4.47
C GLN A 220 30.11 -2.79 5.24
N HIS A 221 28.84 -3.18 5.18
CA HIS A 221 27.69 -2.43 5.71
C HIS A 221 27.04 -3.07 6.93
N HIS A 222 27.72 -4.04 7.59
CA HIS A 222 27.16 -4.68 8.79
C HIS A 222 26.98 -3.67 9.92
N PRO A 223 25.80 -3.55 10.53
CA PRO A 223 25.52 -2.54 11.57
C PRO A 223 26.41 -2.69 12.80
N ASP A 224 26.89 -3.91 13.13
CA ASP A 224 27.78 -4.15 14.26
C ASP A 224 29.15 -3.47 14.10
N ARG A 225 29.61 -3.29 12.86
CA ARG A 225 30.89 -2.62 12.60
C ARG A 225 30.87 -1.12 12.83
N VAL A 226 29.69 -0.52 12.81
CA VAL A 226 29.48 0.93 12.95
C VAL A 226 28.71 1.27 14.24
N SER A 227 28.41 0.29 15.06
CA SER A 227 27.67 0.46 16.32
C SER A 227 28.28 1.46 17.29
N HIS A 228 29.61 1.64 17.22
CA HIS A 228 30.38 2.59 18.05
C HIS A 228 30.34 4.04 17.51
N LEU A 229 29.80 4.28 16.31
CA LEU A 229 29.77 5.59 15.66
C LEU A 229 28.47 6.38 15.91
N GLY A 230 27.56 5.85 16.73
CA GLY A 230 26.30 6.49 17.10
C GLY A 230 25.06 5.89 16.41
N GLU A 231 23.89 6.14 17.00
CA GLU A 231 22.62 5.55 16.55
C GLU A 231 22.23 5.96 15.11
N GLU A 232 22.53 7.17 14.67
CA GLU A 232 22.23 7.61 13.29
C GLU A 232 23.00 6.79 12.26
N VAL A 233 24.29 6.53 12.52
CA VAL A 233 25.15 5.75 11.63
C VAL A 233 24.73 4.29 11.61
N LYS A 234 24.37 3.74 12.78
CA LYS A 234 23.83 2.39 12.92
C LYS A 234 22.49 2.22 12.17
N ASN A 235 21.59 3.20 12.26
CA ASN A 235 20.32 3.21 11.54
C ASN A 235 20.54 3.30 10.01
N ALA A 236 21.50 4.12 9.56
CA ALA A 236 21.87 4.20 8.14
C ALA A 236 22.44 2.86 7.64
N ALA A 237 23.31 2.22 8.42
CA ALA A 237 23.87 0.91 8.09
C ALA A 237 22.79 -0.18 8.05
N THR A 238 21.84 -0.14 8.98
CA THR A 238 20.70 -1.08 9.00
C THR A 238 19.82 -0.92 7.76
N LYS A 239 19.52 0.31 7.37
CA LYS A 239 18.77 0.57 6.11
C LYS A 239 19.53 0.06 4.89
N LYS A 240 20.86 0.34 4.82
CA LYS A 240 21.69 -0.13 3.71
C LYS A 240 21.77 -1.66 3.64
N MET A 241 21.83 -2.32 4.79
CA MET A 241 21.80 -3.78 4.87
C MET A 241 20.46 -4.35 4.36
N GLN A 242 19.34 -3.71 4.68
CA GLN A 242 18.01 -4.10 4.15
C GLN A 242 17.95 -3.96 2.63
N GLU A 243 18.50 -2.89 2.04
CA GLU A 243 18.60 -2.71 0.59
C GLU A 243 19.45 -3.81 -0.05
N ILE A 244 20.61 -4.14 0.53
CA ILE A 244 21.49 -5.21 0.05
C ILE A 244 20.80 -6.56 0.07
N ASN A 245 20.09 -6.89 1.14
CA ASN A 245 19.33 -8.14 1.26
C ASN A 245 18.20 -8.21 0.23
N LYS A 246 17.43 -7.15 0.05
CA LYS A 246 16.38 -7.06 -0.99
C LYS A 246 16.95 -7.26 -2.39
N ALA A 247 18.07 -6.62 -2.69
CA ALA A 247 18.74 -6.76 -3.99
C ALA A 247 19.19 -8.21 -4.23
N LYS A 248 19.80 -8.84 -3.23
CA LYS A 248 20.17 -10.27 -3.29
C LYS A 248 18.93 -11.14 -3.56
N ASP A 249 17.84 -10.95 -2.80
CA ASP A 249 16.65 -11.79 -2.94
C ASP A 249 16.01 -11.63 -4.32
N ALA A 250 15.96 -10.42 -4.87
CA ALA A 250 15.48 -10.16 -6.22
C ALA A 250 16.31 -10.90 -7.29
N ILE A 251 17.64 -10.78 -7.21
CA ILE A 251 18.54 -11.44 -8.18
C ILE A 251 18.51 -12.96 -8.03
N PHE A 252 18.54 -13.49 -6.80
CA PHE A 252 18.51 -14.93 -6.55
C PHE A 252 17.21 -15.55 -7.06
N THR A 253 16.06 -14.88 -6.81
CA THR A 253 14.75 -15.33 -7.30
C THR A 253 14.70 -15.31 -8.84
N ALA A 254 15.17 -14.23 -9.47
CA ALA A 254 15.15 -14.10 -10.93
C ALA A 254 16.04 -15.12 -11.63
N ARG A 255 17.15 -15.54 -10.99
CA ARG A 255 18.11 -16.51 -11.53
C ARG A 255 17.87 -17.97 -11.06
N GLY A 256 16.88 -18.22 -10.18
CA GLY A 256 16.66 -19.54 -9.58
C GLY A 256 17.81 -20.00 -8.67
N MET A 257 18.59 -19.06 -8.13
CA MET A 257 19.71 -19.36 -7.21
C MET A 257 19.18 -19.72 -5.81
N LYS A 258 19.90 -20.59 -5.11
CA LYS A 258 19.62 -20.96 -3.72
C LYS A 258 20.70 -20.42 -2.79
#